data_72b57ec054962355d67fb02f9224218b
#
_entry.id   72b57ec054962355d67fb02f9224218b
#
_cell.length_a   1.000
_cell.length_b   1.000
_cell.length_c   1.000
_cell.angle_alpha   90.00
_cell.angle_beta   90.00
_cell.angle_gamma   90.00
#
_symmetry.space_group_name_H-M   'P 1'
#
loop_
_entity.id
_entity.type
_entity.pdbx_description
1 polymer ?
#
loop_
_entity_poly.entity_id
_entity_poly.type
_entity_poly.pdbx_seq_one_letter_code
_entity_poly.pdbx_strand_id
1 'polypeptide(L)' 'MNSQRFQRVREIYHAALDRPPDQRIAFVEQICCGDAELQHEVQSLLIAEAAADSRLRMDQDPVW' A
#
# COMPACT_ATOMS: atom_id res chain seq x y z
N MET A 1 -16.07 13.73 8.12
CA MET A 1 -15.78 12.98 8.81
C MET A 1 -14.71 12.09 8.52
N ASN A 2 -14.66 11.33 7.56
CA ASN A 2 -13.60 10.42 7.29
C ASN A 2 -12.56 10.96 6.35
N SER A 3 -12.65 12.21 5.99
CA SER A 3 -11.69 12.73 5.03
C SER A 3 -10.30 12.83 5.64
N GLN A 4 -10.19 13.12 6.93
CA GLN A 4 -8.89 13.15 7.55
C GLN A 4 -8.26 11.77 7.60
N ARG A 5 -9.06 10.77 7.90
CA ARG A 5 -8.56 9.42 7.94
C ARG A 5 -8.13 8.97 6.55
N PHE A 6 -8.92 9.28 5.55
CA PHE A 6 -8.61 8.92 4.20
C PHE A 6 -7.31 9.59 3.74
N GLN A 7 -7.14 10.85 4.09
CA GLN A 7 -5.90 11.53 3.76
C GLN A 7 -4.71 10.88 4.45
N ARG A 8 -4.89 10.46 5.70
CA ARG A 8 -3.82 9.81 6.42
C ARG A 8 -3.43 8.50 5.75
N VAL A 9 -4.42 7.72 5.36
CA VAL A 9 -4.15 6.48 4.67
C VAL A 9 -3.36 6.73 3.40
N ARG A 10 -3.77 7.72 2.63
CA ARG A 10 -3.07 8.02 1.39
C ARG A 10 -1.65 8.50 1.63
N GLU A 11 -1.46 9.33 2.64
CA GLU A 11 -0.12 9.81 2.94
C GLU A 11 0.81 8.67 3.30
N ILE A 12 0.35 7.78 4.15
CA ILE A 12 1.17 6.66 4.56
C ILE A 12 1.41 5.72 3.38
N TYR A 13 0.38 5.52 2.57
CA TYR A 13 0.48 4.66 1.41
C TYR A 13 1.54 5.19 0.44
N HIS A 14 1.50 6.48 0.14
CA HIS A 14 2.48 7.05 -0.77
C HIS A 14 3.89 7.01 -0.18
N ALA A 15 4.00 7.27 1.11
CA ALA A 15 5.31 7.19 1.74
C ALA A 15 5.85 5.77 1.71
N ALA A 16 4.98 4.79 1.86
CA ALA A 16 5.40 3.40 1.80
C ALA A 16 5.85 3.02 0.40
N LEU A 17 5.19 3.56 -0.61
CA LEU A 17 5.59 3.27 -1.98
C LEU A 17 6.98 3.79 -2.30
N ASP A 18 7.43 4.78 -1.54
CA ASP A 18 8.76 5.32 -1.73
C ASP A 18 9.83 4.40 -1.19
N ARG A 19 9.47 3.35 -0.49
CA ARG A 19 10.42 2.44 0.10
C ARG A 19 10.44 1.13 -0.65
N PRO A 20 11.50 0.34 -0.51
CA PRO A 20 11.54 -0.95 -1.17
C PRO A 20 10.41 -1.85 -0.70
N PRO A 21 9.94 -2.73 -1.56
CA PRO A 21 8.78 -3.56 -1.20
C PRO A 21 8.94 -4.34 0.09
N ASP A 22 10.14 -4.81 0.37
CA ASP A 22 10.35 -5.60 1.56
C ASP A 22 10.35 -4.76 2.83
N GLN A 23 10.43 -3.44 2.72
CA GLN A 23 10.41 -2.57 3.87
C GLN A 23 9.06 -1.88 4.06
N ARG A 24 8.16 -2.02 3.12
CA ARG A 24 6.90 -1.29 3.18
C ARG A 24 6.05 -1.67 4.37
N ILE A 25 5.95 -2.95 4.65
CA ILE A 25 5.11 -3.41 5.75
C ILE A 25 5.69 -2.96 7.08
N ALA A 26 6.99 -3.08 7.25
CA ALA A 26 7.62 -2.63 8.48
C ALA A 26 7.45 -1.12 8.65
N PHE A 27 7.56 -0.37 7.57
CA PHE A 27 7.38 1.07 7.63
C PHE A 27 5.95 1.40 8.07
N VAL A 28 4.95 0.74 7.49
CA VAL A 28 3.57 0.99 7.85
C VAL A 28 3.32 0.62 9.30
N GLU A 29 3.88 -0.48 9.75
CA GLU A 29 3.71 -0.89 11.13
C GLU A 29 4.28 0.16 12.09
N GLN A 30 5.40 0.74 11.75
CA GLN A 30 5.99 1.75 12.60
C GLN A 30 5.14 3.00 12.67
N ILE A 31 4.65 3.44 11.53
CA ILE A 31 3.86 4.66 11.50
C ILE A 31 2.49 4.46 12.11
N CYS A 32 1.91 3.31 11.91
CA CYS A 32 0.58 3.04 12.42
C CYS A 32 0.61 2.36 13.78
N CYS A 33 1.68 2.53 14.50
CA CYS A 33 1.81 1.91 15.81
C CYS A 33 0.63 2.32 16.67
N GLY A 34 -0.13 1.36 17.14
CA GLY A 34 -1.29 1.65 17.95
C GLY A 34 -2.58 1.85 17.18
N ASP A 35 -2.54 1.86 15.86
CA ASP A 35 -3.75 2.02 15.08
C ASP A 35 -3.84 0.87 14.10
N ALA A 36 -4.40 -0.22 14.55
CA ALA A 36 -4.47 -1.42 13.74
C ALA A 36 -5.38 -1.24 12.53
N GLU A 37 -6.43 -0.47 12.67
CA GLU A 37 -7.33 -0.25 11.54
C GLU A 37 -6.65 0.52 10.43
N LEU A 38 -5.93 1.56 10.79
CA LEU A 38 -5.21 2.34 9.80
C LEU A 38 -4.16 1.48 9.11
N GLN A 39 -3.44 0.70 9.90
CA GLN A 39 -2.43 -0.19 9.36
C GLN A 39 -3.05 -1.18 8.37
N HIS A 40 -4.18 -1.74 8.73
CA HIS A 40 -4.84 -2.71 7.87
C HIS A 40 -5.27 -2.06 6.56
N GLU A 41 -5.79 -0.86 6.60
CA GLU A 41 -6.22 -0.19 5.39
C GLU A 41 -5.06 0.11 4.47
N VAL A 42 -3.96 0.61 5.03
CA VAL A 42 -2.79 0.91 4.20
C VAL A 42 -2.21 -0.36 3.61
N GLN A 43 -2.12 -1.42 4.42
CA GLN A 43 -1.58 -2.67 3.91
C GLN A 43 -2.46 -3.27 2.83
N SER A 44 -3.77 -3.12 2.96
CA SER A 44 -4.67 -3.61 1.91
C SER A 44 -4.42 -2.88 0.60
N LEU A 45 -4.19 -1.59 0.65
CA LEU A 45 -3.89 -0.84 -0.55
C LEU A 45 -2.57 -1.29 -1.17
N LEU A 46 -1.58 -1.54 -0.33
CA LEU A 46 -0.29 -1.98 -0.85
C LEU A 46 -0.40 -3.34 -1.51
N ILE A 47 -1.17 -4.23 -0.93
CA ILE A 47 -1.36 -5.55 -1.50
C ILE A 47 -2.11 -5.45 -2.83
N ALA A 48 -3.13 -4.61 -2.87
CA ALA A 48 -3.90 -4.44 -4.10
C ALA A 48 -3.03 -3.86 -5.21
N GLU A 49 -2.17 -2.93 -4.84
CA GLU A 49 -1.28 -2.32 -5.82
C GLU A 49 -0.30 -3.36 -6.38
N ALA A 50 0.25 -4.17 -5.52
CA ALA A 50 1.18 -5.20 -5.96
C ALA A 50 0.48 -6.21 -6.86
N ALA A 51 -0.74 -6.56 -6.52
CA ALA A 51 -1.50 -7.50 -7.35
C ALA A 51 -1.83 -6.89 -8.69
N ALA A 52 -2.20 -5.63 -8.70
CA ALA A 52 -2.53 -4.96 -9.96
C ALA A 52 -1.30 -4.86 -10.85
N ASP A 53 -0.17 -4.55 -10.25
CA ASP A 53 1.07 -4.45 -11.01
C ASP A 53 1.42 -5.79 -11.63
N SER A 54 1.27 -6.85 -10.88
CA SER A 54 1.52 -8.17 -11.37
C SER A 54 0.60 -8.51 -12.52
N ARG A 55 -0.65 -8.13 -12.40
CA ARG A 55 -1.59 -8.39 -13.46
C ARG A 55 -1.26 -7.64 -14.71
N LEU A 56 -0.87 -6.41 -14.58
CA LEU A 56 -0.47 -5.62 -15.73
C LEU A 56 0.70 -6.23 -16.45
N ARG A 57 1.63 -6.77 -15.71
CA ARG A 57 2.75 -7.42 -16.33
C ARG A 57 2.33 -8.61 -17.14
N MET A 58 1.44 -9.39 -16.61
CA MET A 58 0.96 -10.53 -17.33
C MET A 58 0.22 -10.12 -18.58
N ASP A 59 -0.50 -9.05 -18.49
CA ASP A 59 -1.20 -8.57 -19.64
C ASP A 59 -0.27 -8.14 -20.73
N GLN A 60 0.83 -7.58 -20.35
CA GLN A 60 1.78 -7.11 -21.33
C GLN A 60 2.60 -8.21 -21.92
N ASP A 61 2.55 -9.36 -21.35
CA ASP A 61 3.29 -10.45 -21.87
C ASP A 61 2.68 -10.82 -23.19
N PRO A 62 3.28 -10.52 -24.26
CA PRO A 62 2.65 -10.61 -25.51
C PRO A 62 2.62 -11.95 -25.94
N VAL A 63 2.47 -12.74 -25.59
CA VAL A 63 2.36 -13.96 -26.03
C VAL A 63 2.17 -14.15 -27.43
N TRP A 64 2.11 -13.37 -28.17
CA TRP A 64 2.02 -13.60 -29.57
C TRP A 64 3.36 -13.72 -30.19
#